data_6c8d062ecd700870f47f0172ee41fa86
#
_entry.id   6c8d062ecd700870f47f0172ee41fa86
#
_cell.length_a   1.000
_cell.length_b   1.000
_cell.length_c   1.000
_cell.angle_alpha   90.00
_cell.angle_beta   90.00
_cell.angle_gamma   90.00
#
_symmetry.space_group_name_H-M   'P 1'
#
loop_
_entity.id
_entity.type
_entity.pdbx_description
1 polymer ?
#
loop_
_entity_poly.entity_id
_entity_poly.type
_entity_poly.pdbx_seq_one_letter_code
_entity_poly.pdbx_strand_id
1 'polypeptide(L)'
;MPFADSQGIRIYYDDTGEGEPGLLCLPGWCNTHAIFAPLAERLSADHRVLAIDWRGHGHSQASDRDFGFAEMARDAVAVMQDSGAQSVIPIAQGQAPWAAVELHRLLGERMPKMVISSWPVISPSGNPLASRFLNAIRALQYYERWREGAEQLLTMWLSGAPAFVETQIREQMLRQGFEMWSRAGREILAMYALESEPLGVLSNFSPPVPVLHVYCQPRAPEFLAVQESFASEHPWYSVHRLEGVSQFPTLEVPDETAAVIREFLR
;
A
#
# COMPACT_ATOMS: atom_id res chain seq x y z
N MET A 1 16.78 -4.52 16.10
CA MET A 1 15.90 -4.62 14.92
C MET A 1 14.98 -5.79 15.18
N PRO A 2 13.68 -5.55 15.37
CA PRO A 2 12.75 -6.63 15.66
C PRO A 2 12.41 -7.44 14.39
N PHE A 3 12.16 -8.74 14.62
CA PHE A 3 11.68 -9.67 13.60
C PHE A 3 10.54 -10.48 14.18
N ALA A 4 9.38 -10.40 13.58
CA ALA A 4 8.25 -11.26 13.89
C ALA A 4 8.40 -12.62 13.17
N ASP A 5 7.94 -13.70 13.80
CA ASP A 5 7.80 -14.99 13.12
C ASP A 5 6.41 -15.11 12.49
N SER A 6 6.35 -15.19 11.17
CA SER A 6 5.13 -15.45 10.42
C SER A 6 5.21 -16.84 9.78
N GLN A 7 4.78 -17.86 10.51
CA GLN A 7 4.76 -19.25 10.02
C GLN A 7 6.15 -19.77 9.60
N GLY A 8 7.18 -19.42 10.38
CA GLY A 8 8.57 -19.80 10.14
C GLY A 8 9.32 -18.85 9.18
N ILE A 9 8.69 -17.76 8.73
CA ILE A 9 9.33 -16.71 7.95
C ILE A 9 9.56 -15.50 8.87
N ARG A 10 10.81 -15.01 8.94
CA ARG A 10 11.17 -13.83 9.73
C ARG A 10 10.79 -12.56 8.96
N ILE A 11 9.88 -11.80 9.54
CA ILE A 11 9.36 -10.55 9.00
C ILE A 11 9.99 -9.38 9.76
N TYR A 12 10.76 -8.57 9.06
CA TYR A 12 11.36 -7.37 9.59
C TYR A 12 10.31 -6.25 9.74
N TYR A 13 10.45 -5.47 10.81
CA TYR A 13 9.71 -4.23 10.97
C TYR A 13 10.51 -3.21 11.79
N ASP A 14 10.29 -1.92 11.53
CA ASP A 14 10.68 -0.85 12.44
C ASP A 14 9.53 -0.57 13.40
N ASP A 15 9.85 -0.24 14.64
CA ASP A 15 8.91 0.13 15.71
C ASP A 15 9.39 1.42 16.34
N THR A 16 8.65 2.50 16.16
CA THR A 16 9.00 3.84 16.63
C THR A 16 7.79 4.55 17.22
N GLY A 17 8.04 5.45 18.17
CA GLY A 17 6.98 6.12 18.92
C GLY A 17 6.25 5.19 19.89
N GLU A 18 5.14 5.66 20.43
CA GLU A 18 4.33 4.94 21.43
C GLU A 18 2.84 5.20 21.20
N GLY A 19 1.99 4.38 21.80
CA GLY A 19 0.52 4.55 21.80
C GLY A 19 -0.25 3.46 21.09
N GLU A 20 -1.56 3.52 21.26
CA GLU A 20 -2.55 2.61 20.64
C GLU A 20 -3.71 3.43 20.06
N PRO A 21 -4.23 3.04 18.90
CA PRO A 21 -3.76 1.97 18.03
C PRO A 21 -2.42 2.29 17.36
N GLY A 22 -1.60 1.25 17.08
CA GLY A 22 -0.37 1.42 16.29
C GLY A 22 -0.67 1.71 14.82
N LEU A 23 0.09 2.62 14.20
CA LEU A 23 0.02 2.86 12.75
C LEU A 23 0.87 1.81 12.04
N LEU A 24 0.26 0.94 11.25
CA LEU A 24 0.93 -0.15 10.57
C LEU A 24 1.17 0.20 9.09
N CYS A 25 2.40 0.57 8.76
CA CYS A 25 2.80 0.96 7.41
C CYS A 25 3.02 -0.27 6.53
N LEU A 26 2.19 -0.42 5.50
CA LEU A 26 2.15 -1.54 4.56
C LEU A 26 2.63 -1.08 3.18
N PRO A 27 3.89 -1.39 2.79
CA PRO A 27 4.40 -0.98 1.48
C PRO A 27 3.73 -1.73 0.34
N GLY A 28 3.65 -1.11 -0.83
CA GLY A 28 3.25 -1.81 -2.06
C GLY A 28 4.25 -2.89 -2.47
N TRP A 29 3.86 -3.74 -3.42
CA TRP A 29 4.75 -4.76 -3.99
C TRP A 29 6.06 -4.14 -4.48
N CYS A 30 7.15 -4.87 -4.29
CA CYS A 30 8.52 -4.48 -4.65
C CYS A 30 9.08 -3.28 -3.87
N ASN A 31 8.35 -2.73 -2.89
CA ASN A 31 8.81 -1.70 -1.97
C ASN A 31 9.19 -2.27 -0.60
N THR A 32 9.80 -1.46 0.24
CA THR A 32 10.18 -1.79 1.61
C THR A 32 9.65 -0.75 2.59
N HIS A 33 9.78 -1.02 3.90
CA HIS A 33 9.48 -0.07 4.97
C HIS A 33 10.07 1.34 4.73
N ALA A 34 11.22 1.43 4.03
CA ALA A 34 11.94 2.69 3.81
C ALA A 34 11.13 3.77 3.07
N ILE A 35 10.07 3.40 2.32
CA ILE A 35 9.19 4.40 1.70
C ILE A 35 8.36 5.18 2.72
N PHE A 36 8.27 4.68 3.95
CA PHE A 36 7.55 5.33 5.03
C PHE A 36 8.46 6.09 6.00
N ALA A 37 9.79 5.98 5.89
CA ALA A 37 10.71 6.57 6.87
C ALA A 37 10.46 8.07 7.13
N PRO A 38 10.28 8.95 6.11
CA PRO A 38 9.98 10.35 6.36
C PRO A 38 8.61 10.58 7.00
N LEU A 39 7.61 9.76 6.69
CA LEU A 39 6.29 9.84 7.31
C LEU A 39 6.34 9.34 8.76
N ALA A 40 7.03 8.23 9.01
CA ALA A 40 7.20 7.65 10.34
C ALA A 40 7.89 8.62 11.31
N GLU A 41 8.94 9.31 10.84
CA GLU A 41 9.62 10.36 11.62
C GLU A 41 8.65 11.44 12.12
N ARG A 42 7.67 11.81 11.29
CA ARG A 42 6.67 12.82 11.65
C ARG A 42 5.61 12.29 12.60
N LEU A 43 5.09 11.09 12.33
CA LEU A 43 3.99 10.52 13.09
C LEU A 43 4.42 9.92 14.44
N SER A 44 5.69 9.49 14.57
CA SER A 44 6.18 8.85 15.79
C SER A 44 6.26 9.76 17.02
N ALA A 45 6.11 11.09 16.85
CA ALA A 45 5.99 12.02 17.96
C ALA A 45 4.66 11.85 18.74
N ASP A 46 3.61 11.41 18.04
CA ASP A 46 2.24 11.36 18.58
C ASP A 46 1.64 9.95 18.54
N HIS A 47 2.23 9.04 17.77
CA HIS A 47 1.70 7.70 17.51
C HIS A 47 2.82 6.66 17.49
N ARG A 48 2.48 5.43 17.85
CA ARG A 48 3.35 4.29 17.54
C ARG A 48 3.27 3.97 16.06
N VAL A 49 4.41 3.78 15.40
CA VAL A 49 4.51 3.47 13.97
C VAL A 49 5.27 2.17 13.79
N LEU A 50 4.63 1.20 13.16
CA LEU A 50 5.18 -0.10 12.79
C LEU A 50 5.34 -0.13 11.26
N ALA A 51 6.56 -0.12 10.74
CA ALA A 51 6.81 -0.14 9.30
C ALA A 51 7.44 -1.47 8.88
N ILE A 52 6.72 -2.26 8.07
CA ILE A 52 7.11 -3.65 7.77
C ILE A 52 7.81 -3.80 6.42
N ASP A 53 8.66 -4.82 6.31
CA ASP A 53 9.06 -5.41 5.05
C ASP A 53 8.27 -6.70 4.82
N TRP A 54 7.59 -6.84 3.70
CA TRP A 54 6.93 -8.07 3.34
C TRP A 54 7.92 -9.23 3.18
N ARG A 55 7.49 -10.48 3.35
CA ARG A 55 8.31 -11.65 3.01
C ARG A 55 8.98 -11.49 1.66
N GLY A 56 10.27 -11.77 1.57
CA GLY A 56 11.07 -11.62 0.36
C GLY A 56 11.41 -10.18 -0.04
N HIS A 57 11.06 -9.18 0.76
CA HIS A 57 11.42 -7.78 0.54
C HIS A 57 12.35 -7.29 1.65
N GLY A 58 13.17 -6.28 1.33
CA GLY A 58 14.02 -5.59 2.28
C GLY A 58 14.86 -6.50 3.16
N HIS A 59 14.66 -6.43 4.47
CA HIS A 59 15.34 -7.22 5.48
C HIS A 59 14.59 -8.51 5.87
N SER A 60 13.36 -8.69 5.37
CA SER A 60 12.58 -9.89 5.64
C SER A 60 13.12 -11.10 4.89
N GLN A 61 12.94 -12.26 5.52
CA GLN A 61 13.34 -13.52 4.94
C GLN A 61 12.54 -13.82 3.65
N ALA A 62 13.23 -14.36 2.64
CA ALA A 62 12.59 -14.89 1.46
C ALA A 62 11.72 -16.12 1.81
N SER A 63 10.63 -16.29 1.09
CA SER A 63 9.79 -17.50 1.17
C SER A 63 10.16 -18.43 0.03
N ASP A 64 10.31 -19.72 0.35
CA ASP A 64 10.44 -20.81 -0.61
C ASP A 64 9.09 -21.25 -1.19
N ARG A 65 7.99 -20.75 -0.58
CA ARG A 65 6.62 -21.00 -1.02
C ARG A 65 6.06 -19.80 -1.76
N ASP A 66 5.09 -20.07 -2.60
CA ASP A 66 4.30 -19.00 -3.22
C ASP A 66 3.49 -18.25 -2.18
N PHE A 67 3.23 -16.97 -2.42
CA PHE A 67 2.47 -16.12 -1.51
C PHE A 67 1.75 -14.99 -2.26
N GLY A 68 0.68 -14.51 -1.66
CA GLY A 68 -0.14 -13.42 -2.15
C GLY A 68 -0.55 -12.47 -1.02
N PHE A 69 -1.61 -11.70 -1.25
CA PHE A 69 -2.12 -10.73 -0.27
C PHE A 69 -2.58 -11.38 1.04
N ALA A 70 -3.07 -12.61 1.00
CA ALA A 70 -3.48 -13.34 2.21
C ALA A 70 -2.29 -13.67 3.12
N GLU A 71 -1.15 -14.09 2.56
CA GLU A 71 0.08 -14.34 3.32
C GLU A 71 0.67 -13.03 3.84
N MET A 72 0.64 -11.97 3.05
CA MET A 72 1.07 -10.63 3.46
C MET A 72 0.23 -10.10 4.64
N ALA A 73 -1.08 -10.34 4.64
CA ALA A 73 -1.93 -10.01 5.78
C ALA A 73 -1.54 -10.80 7.04
N ARG A 74 -1.15 -12.08 6.93
CA ARG A 74 -0.65 -12.88 8.06
C ARG A 74 0.70 -12.35 8.58
N ASP A 75 1.57 -11.84 7.69
CA ASP A 75 2.81 -11.17 8.10
C ASP A 75 2.52 -9.95 8.95
N ALA A 76 1.54 -9.13 8.53
CA ALA A 76 1.10 -7.97 9.29
C ALA A 76 0.53 -8.35 10.67
N VAL A 77 -0.25 -9.44 10.76
CA VAL A 77 -0.74 -9.98 12.04
C VAL A 77 0.42 -10.43 12.92
N ALA A 78 1.42 -11.11 12.37
CA ALA A 78 2.59 -11.55 13.13
C ALA A 78 3.36 -10.36 13.70
N VAL A 79 3.56 -9.30 12.93
CA VAL A 79 4.19 -8.06 13.41
C VAL A 79 3.37 -7.40 14.51
N MET A 80 2.06 -7.30 14.35
CA MET A 80 1.18 -6.77 15.40
C MET A 80 1.32 -7.58 16.71
N GLN A 81 1.36 -8.92 16.62
CA GLN A 81 1.50 -9.79 17.79
C GLN A 81 2.87 -9.66 18.45
N ASP A 82 3.95 -9.69 17.68
CA ASP A 82 5.33 -9.60 18.15
C ASP A 82 5.61 -8.24 18.82
N SER A 83 5.10 -7.17 18.23
CA SER A 83 5.21 -5.80 18.78
C SER A 83 4.37 -5.59 20.04
N GLY A 84 3.41 -6.47 20.32
CA GLY A 84 2.45 -6.35 21.43
C GLY A 84 1.34 -5.32 21.20
N ALA A 85 1.19 -4.77 19.98
CA ALA A 85 0.11 -3.86 19.65
C ALA A 85 -1.25 -4.58 19.76
N GLN A 86 -2.21 -3.96 20.44
CA GLN A 86 -3.55 -4.55 20.65
C GLN A 86 -4.46 -4.30 19.46
N SER A 87 -4.28 -3.15 18.80
CA SER A 87 -5.01 -2.74 17.61
C SER A 87 -4.08 -1.97 16.67
N VAL A 88 -4.41 -1.96 15.38
CA VAL A 88 -3.61 -1.26 14.37
C VAL A 88 -4.48 -0.53 13.36
N ILE A 89 -3.97 0.59 12.86
CA ILE A 89 -4.53 1.32 11.73
C ILE A 89 -3.55 1.16 10.57
N PRO A 90 -3.85 0.37 9.54
CA PRO A 90 -2.96 0.24 8.39
C PRO A 90 -2.88 1.55 7.59
N ILE A 91 -1.65 1.89 7.17
CA ILE A 91 -1.34 2.89 6.15
C ILE A 91 -0.83 2.11 4.94
N ALA A 92 -1.74 1.77 4.03
CA ALA A 92 -1.48 0.85 2.93
C ALA A 92 -1.19 1.58 1.62
N GLN A 93 0.02 1.41 1.08
CA GLN A 93 0.49 2.11 -0.12
C GLN A 93 0.33 1.26 -1.39
N GLY A 94 -0.03 1.90 -2.49
CA GLY A 94 -0.05 1.28 -3.81
C GLY A 94 -1.05 0.12 -3.91
N GLN A 95 -0.56 -1.11 -3.98
CA GLN A 95 -1.41 -2.31 -4.02
C GLN A 95 -1.61 -2.97 -2.64
N ALA A 96 -0.97 -2.47 -1.59
CA ALA A 96 -1.13 -3.01 -0.24
C ALA A 96 -2.57 -2.91 0.34
N PRO A 97 -3.48 -2.04 -0.14
CA PRO A 97 -4.88 -2.08 0.29
C PRO A 97 -5.54 -3.45 0.13
N TRP A 98 -5.15 -4.26 -0.85
CA TRP A 98 -5.64 -5.63 -0.97
C TRP A 98 -5.24 -6.51 0.22
N ALA A 99 -3.99 -6.38 0.70
CA ALA A 99 -3.55 -7.04 1.93
C ALA A 99 -4.25 -6.47 3.17
N ALA A 100 -4.53 -5.16 3.21
CA ALA A 100 -5.25 -4.53 4.31
C ALA A 100 -6.72 -4.99 4.40
N VAL A 101 -7.36 -5.28 3.28
CA VAL A 101 -8.70 -5.93 3.24
C VAL A 101 -8.64 -7.32 3.87
N GLU A 102 -7.65 -8.14 3.53
CA GLU A 102 -7.46 -9.44 4.16
C GLU A 102 -7.09 -9.31 5.65
N LEU A 103 -6.30 -8.30 6.00
CA LEU A 103 -5.96 -7.98 7.39
C LEU A 103 -7.22 -7.65 8.21
N HIS A 104 -8.15 -6.87 7.65
CA HIS A 104 -9.42 -6.57 8.31
C HIS A 104 -10.24 -7.83 8.58
N ARG A 105 -10.27 -8.80 7.65
CA ARG A 105 -10.93 -10.09 7.86
C ARG A 105 -10.34 -10.90 9.03
N LEU A 106 -9.04 -10.73 9.29
CA LEU A 106 -8.33 -11.40 10.37
C LEU A 106 -8.46 -10.68 11.72
N LEU A 107 -8.52 -9.36 11.71
CA LEU A 107 -8.46 -8.53 12.92
C LEU A 107 -9.84 -8.03 13.39
N GLY A 108 -10.78 -7.82 12.46
CA GLY A 108 -12.09 -7.24 12.78
C GLY A 108 -11.96 -5.89 13.48
N GLU A 109 -12.57 -5.75 14.64
CA GLU A 109 -12.58 -4.50 15.43
C GLU A 109 -11.20 -4.02 15.89
N ARG A 110 -10.17 -4.89 15.86
CA ARG A 110 -8.78 -4.48 16.13
C ARG A 110 -8.14 -3.67 15.00
N MET A 111 -8.89 -3.42 13.93
CA MET A 111 -8.55 -2.51 12.85
C MET A 111 -9.63 -1.41 12.76
N PRO A 112 -9.57 -0.40 13.64
CA PRO A 112 -10.67 0.57 13.80
C PRO A 112 -10.78 1.61 12.69
N LYS A 113 -9.71 1.83 11.92
CA LYS A 113 -9.64 2.76 10.78
C LYS A 113 -8.67 2.22 9.74
N MET A 114 -8.68 2.78 8.54
CA MET A 114 -7.72 2.46 7.46
C MET A 114 -7.30 3.75 6.74
N VAL A 115 -6.01 3.87 6.46
CA VAL A 115 -5.47 4.88 5.54
C VAL A 115 -4.95 4.19 4.29
N ILE A 116 -5.34 4.68 3.14
CA ILE A 116 -4.88 4.24 1.83
C ILE A 116 -3.98 5.35 1.26
N SER A 117 -2.82 4.98 0.74
CA SER A 117 -1.90 5.88 0.08
C SER A 117 -1.73 5.49 -1.38
N SER A 118 -2.27 6.32 -2.29
CA SER A 118 -2.09 6.17 -3.75
C SER A 118 -2.51 4.80 -4.31
N TRP A 119 -3.68 4.33 -3.95
CA TRP A 119 -4.27 3.12 -4.56
C TRP A 119 -4.84 3.44 -5.94
N PRO A 120 -4.50 2.69 -7.01
CA PRO A 120 -5.09 2.89 -8.32
C PRO A 120 -6.52 2.31 -8.37
N VAL A 121 -7.49 3.06 -7.84
CA VAL A 121 -8.92 2.71 -7.78
C VAL A 121 -9.64 2.94 -9.11
N ILE A 122 -9.04 2.52 -10.21
CA ILE A 122 -9.56 2.76 -11.55
C ILE A 122 -10.21 1.49 -12.05
N SER A 123 -11.50 1.60 -12.43
CA SER A 123 -12.18 0.51 -13.15
C SER A 123 -11.49 0.24 -14.48
N PRO A 124 -11.26 -1.05 -14.82
CA PRO A 124 -10.71 -1.44 -16.11
C PRO A 124 -11.60 -1.07 -17.30
N SER A 125 -12.90 -0.89 -17.09
CA SER A 125 -13.88 -0.69 -18.14
C SER A 125 -13.77 0.69 -18.81
N GLY A 126 -13.29 0.72 -20.06
CA GLY A 126 -13.29 1.91 -20.89
C GLY A 126 -12.28 3.01 -20.52
N ASN A 127 -11.42 2.79 -19.52
CA ASN A 127 -10.44 3.77 -19.07
C ASN A 127 -9.05 3.49 -19.70
N PRO A 128 -8.51 4.41 -20.54
CA PRO A 128 -7.19 4.23 -21.17
C PRO A 128 -6.04 4.12 -20.15
N LEU A 129 -6.12 4.81 -19.02
CA LEU A 129 -5.09 4.77 -17.98
C LEU A 129 -5.09 3.39 -17.30
N ALA A 130 -6.27 2.85 -16.98
CA ALA A 130 -6.41 1.50 -16.46
C ALA A 130 -5.91 0.45 -17.45
N SER A 131 -6.20 0.62 -18.74
CA SER A 131 -5.72 -0.29 -19.79
C SER A 131 -4.20 -0.28 -19.87
N ARG A 132 -3.55 0.89 -19.81
CA ARG A 132 -2.09 0.99 -19.78
C ARG A 132 -1.50 0.33 -18.55
N PHE A 133 -2.06 0.60 -17.38
CA PHE A 133 -1.65 -0.02 -16.12
C PHE A 133 -1.74 -1.55 -16.20
N LEU A 134 -2.90 -2.10 -16.56
CA LEU A 134 -3.09 -3.55 -16.63
C LEU A 134 -2.22 -4.21 -17.70
N ASN A 135 -1.93 -3.54 -18.82
CA ASN A 135 -1.02 -4.07 -19.84
C ASN A 135 0.42 -4.14 -19.32
N ALA A 136 0.87 -3.13 -18.58
CA ALA A 136 2.17 -3.16 -17.92
C ALA A 136 2.23 -4.29 -16.88
N ILE A 137 1.18 -4.45 -16.06
CA ILE A 137 1.07 -5.57 -15.09
C ILE A 137 1.11 -6.94 -15.79
N ARG A 138 0.43 -7.10 -16.94
CA ARG A 138 0.49 -8.36 -17.71
C ARG A 138 1.89 -8.66 -18.23
N ALA A 139 2.63 -7.64 -18.66
CA ALA A 139 4.00 -7.81 -19.15
C ALA A 139 4.95 -8.36 -18.07
N LEU A 140 4.69 -8.06 -16.78
CA LEU A 140 5.50 -8.57 -15.66
C LEU A 140 5.54 -10.10 -15.57
N GLN A 141 4.55 -10.81 -16.10
CA GLN A 141 4.47 -12.27 -16.00
C GLN A 141 5.36 -13.00 -17.02
N TYR A 142 5.95 -12.28 -17.96
CA TYR A 142 6.79 -12.85 -19.01
C TYR A 142 8.24 -12.46 -18.79
N TYR A 143 9.15 -13.45 -18.71
CA TYR A 143 10.58 -13.23 -18.42
C TYR A 143 11.24 -12.24 -19.38
N GLU A 144 10.91 -12.30 -20.65
CA GLU A 144 11.48 -11.40 -21.67
C GLU A 144 10.90 -9.97 -21.62
N ARG A 145 9.79 -9.77 -20.94
CA ARG A 145 9.03 -8.51 -20.95
C ARG A 145 8.87 -7.84 -19.59
N TRP A 146 9.23 -8.51 -18.50
CA TRP A 146 8.96 -7.95 -17.17
C TRP A 146 9.63 -6.59 -16.93
N ARG A 147 10.85 -6.40 -17.47
CA ARG A 147 11.53 -5.10 -17.35
C ARG A 147 10.80 -4.00 -18.10
N GLU A 148 10.24 -4.29 -19.26
CA GLU A 148 9.40 -3.36 -20.02
C GLU A 148 8.15 -2.97 -19.18
N GLY A 149 7.47 -3.95 -18.61
CA GLY A 149 6.32 -3.72 -17.74
C GLY A 149 6.66 -2.91 -16.49
N ALA A 150 7.75 -3.26 -15.81
CA ALA A 150 8.24 -2.54 -14.65
C ALA A 150 8.60 -1.08 -14.97
N GLU A 151 9.30 -0.84 -16.07
CA GLU A 151 9.66 0.51 -16.52
C GLU A 151 8.44 1.34 -16.91
N GLN A 152 7.44 0.74 -17.54
CA GLN A 152 6.17 1.43 -17.83
C GLN A 152 5.47 1.86 -16.55
N LEU A 153 5.40 0.99 -15.53
CA LEU A 153 4.81 1.31 -14.23
C LEU A 153 5.60 2.40 -13.51
N LEU A 154 6.93 2.25 -13.42
CA LEU A 154 7.80 3.24 -12.78
C LEU A 154 7.68 4.61 -13.46
N THR A 155 7.64 4.65 -14.78
CA THR A 155 7.44 5.89 -15.53
C THR A 155 6.09 6.54 -15.22
N MET A 156 5.02 5.74 -15.10
CA MET A 156 3.71 6.26 -14.73
C MET A 156 3.70 6.81 -13.29
N TRP A 157 4.31 6.09 -12.35
CA TRP A 157 4.27 6.42 -10.93
C TRP A 157 5.19 7.57 -10.52
N LEU A 158 6.27 7.79 -11.29
CA LEU A 158 7.34 8.74 -10.98
C LEU A 158 7.35 9.96 -11.92
N SER A 159 6.36 10.08 -12.81
CA SER A 159 6.31 11.20 -13.77
C SER A 159 6.29 12.55 -13.06
N GLY A 160 7.37 13.33 -13.20
CA GLY A 160 7.55 14.62 -12.57
C GLY A 160 8.03 14.57 -11.11
N ALA A 161 8.30 13.38 -10.56
CA ALA A 161 8.79 13.20 -9.20
C ALA A 161 10.13 13.92 -8.97
N PRO A 162 10.41 14.38 -7.74
CA PRO A 162 11.75 14.83 -7.37
C PRO A 162 12.80 13.74 -7.60
N ALA A 163 14.00 14.12 -8.02
CA ALA A 163 15.07 13.17 -8.39
C ALA A 163 15.41 12.17 -7.27
N PHE A 164 15.36 12.58 -6.01
CA PHE A 164 15.63 11.68 -4.88
C PHE A 164 14.55 10.59 -4.74
N VAL A 165 13.27 10.92 -4.97
CA VAL A 165 12.16 9.95 -4.96
C VAL A 165 12.34 8.98 -6.12
N GLU A 166 12.61 9.49 -7.33
CA GLU A 166 12.81 8.66 -8.52
C GLU A 166 13.96 7.68 -8.34
N THR A 167 15.13 8.16 -7.89
CA THR A 167 16.31 7.33 -7.66
C THR A 167 16.03 6.24 -6.62
N GLN A 168 15.51 6.62 -5.46
CA GLN A 168 15.24 5.68 -4.38
C GLN A 168 14.27 4.58 -4.81
N ILE A 169 13.15 4.95 -5.43
CA ILE A 169 12.12 3.98 -5.82
C ILE A 169 12.60 3.06 -6.95
N ARG A 170 13.26 3.59 -7.99
CA ARG A 170 13.78 2.76 -9.09
C ARG A 170 14.80 1.74 -8.59
N GLU A 171 15.77 2.18 -7.78
CA GLU A 171 16.77 1.28 -7.23
C GLU A 171 16.15 0.19 -6.36
N GLN A 172 15.22 0.55 -5.50
CA GLN A 172 14.58 -0.38 -4.57
C GLN A 172 13.73 -1.41 -5.31
N MET A 173 12.86 -0.96 -6.21
CA MET A 173 11.90 -1.84 -6.88
C MET A 173 12.59 -2.75 -7.91
N LEU A 174 13.55 -2.26 -8.68
CA LEU A 174 14.22 -3.07 -9.70
C LEU A 174 15.17 -4.13 -9.11
N ARG A 175 15.60 -3.97 -7.85
CA ARG A 175 16.38 -5.01 -7.13
C ARG A 175 15.59 -6.29 -6.88
N GLN A 176 14.26 -6.24 -6.88
CA GLN A 176 13.41 -7.39 -6.55
C GLN A 176 13.44 -8.52 -7.60
N GLY A 177 13.85 -8.21 -8.83
CA GLY A 177 14.00 -9.21 -9.87
C GLY A 177 12.68 -9.77 -10.43
N PHE A 178 12.81 -10.64 -11.43
CA PHE A 178 11.69 -11.18 -12.20
C PHE A 178 10.67 -11.91 -11.33
N GLU A 179 11.10 -12.79 -10.45
CA GLU A 179 10.19 -13.65 -9.66
C GLU A 179 9.22 -12.81 -8.82
N MET A 180 9.73 -11.77 -8.15
CA MET A 180 8.89 -10.90 -7.34
C MET A 180 7.94 -10.05 -8.18
N TRP A 181 8.43 -9.47 -9.28
CA TRP A 181 7.58 -8.71 -10.18
C TRP A 181 6.51 -9.55 -10.86
N SER A 182 6.85 -10.79 -11.25
CA SER A 182 5.90 -11.74 -11.85
C SER A 182 4.82 -12.14 -10.84
N ARG A 183 5.20 -12.41 -9.61
CA ARG A 183 4.26 -12.69 -8.51
C ARG A 183 3.33 -11.51 -8.28
N ALA A 184 3.88 -10.30 -8.13
CA ALA A 184 3.09 -9.07 -8.00
C ALA A 184 2.09 -8.92 -9.15
N GLY A 185 2.54 -9.13 -10.39
CA GLY A 185 1.68 -9.06 -11.57
C GLY A 185 0.52 -10.05 -11.53
N ARG A 186 0.78 -11.30 -11.16
CA ARG A 186 -0.24 -12.35 -11.03
C ARG A 186 -1.27 -11.98 -9.96
N GLU A 187 -0.82 -11.64 -8.76
CA GLU A 187 -1.71 -11.32 -7.64
C GLU A 187 -2.58 -10.09 -7.93
N ILE A 188 -1.98 -9.03 -8.48
CA ILE A 188 -2.72 -7.81 -8.84
C ILE A 188 -3.78 -8.13 -9.90
N LEU A 189 -3.44 -8.87 -10.97
CA LEU A 189 -4.42 -9.24 -12.01
C LEU A 189 -5.54 -10.12 -11.46
N ALA A 190 -5.23 -11.04 -10.54
CA ALA A 190 -6.25 -11.87 -9.91
C ALA A 190 -7.27 -11.02 -9.13
N MET A 191 -6.79 -9.99 -8.39
CA MET A 191 -7.68 -9.09 -7.66
C MET A 191 -8.58 -8.27 -8.60
N TYR A 192 -8.05 -7.70 -9.69
CA TYR A 192 -8.85 -6.98 -10.68
C TYR A 192 -9.79 -7.87 -11.49
N ALA A 193 -9.52 -9.18 -11.56
CA ALA A 193 -10.43 -10.15 -12.18
C ALA A 193 -11.60 -10.53 -11.25
N LEU A 194 -11.36 -10.53 -9.94
CA LEU A 194 -12.37 -10.81 -8.93
C LEU A 194 -13.24 -9.58 -8.62
N GLU A 195 -12.63 -8.41 -8.60
CA GLU A 195 -13.28 -7.14 -8.26
C GLU A 195 -12.93 -6.08 -9.30
N SER A 196 -13.87 -5.84 -10.21
CA SER A 196 -13.70 -4.85 -11.28
C SER A 196 -13.76 -3.40 -10.78
N GLU A 197 -14.36 -3.18 -9.63
CA GLU A 197 -14.50 -1.87 -8.97
C GLU A 197 -13.76 -1.90 -7.63
N PRO A 198 -12.46 -1.53 -7.58
CA PRO A 198 -11.63 -1.69 -6.39
C PRO A 198 -12.21 -1.07 -5.12
N LEU A 199 -12.89 0.08 -5.21
CA LEU A 199 -13.54 0.70 -4.04
C LEU A 199 -14.68 -0.15 -3.49
N GLY A 200 -15.34 -0.95 -4.33
CA GLY A 200 -16.45 -1.83 -3.92
C GLY A 200 -16.04 -2.85 -2.88
N VAL A 201 -14.77 -3.28 -2.87
CA VAL A 201 -14.30 -4.24 -1.85
C VAL A 201 -14.36 -3.67 -0.44
N LEU A 202 -14.22 -2.35 -0.27
CA LEU A 202 -14.30 -1.68 1.03
C LEU A 202 -15.71 -1.71 1.61
N SER A 203 -16.75 -1.79 0.77
CA SER A 203 -18.15 -1.91 1.20
C SER A 203 -18.46 -3.25 1.85
N ASN A 204 -17.57 -4.24 1.72
CA ASN A 204 -17.71 -5.55 2.36
C ASN A 204 -17.24 -5.56 3.82
N PHE A 205 -16.69 -4.45 4.34
CA PHE A 205 -16.33 -4.35 5.75
C PHE A 205 -17.60 -4.36 6.63
N SER A 206 -17.63 -5.25 7.61
CA SER A 206 -18.78 -5.38 8.52
C SER A 206 -18.28 -5.51 9.98
N PRO A 207 -18.49 -4.48 10.83
CA PRO A 207 -19.04 -3.16 10.47
C PRO A 207 -18.11 -2.36 9.56
N PRO A 208 -18.60 -1.35 8.82
CA PRO A 208 -17.75 -0.44 8.06
C PRO A 208 -16.77 0.29 8.98
N VAL A 209 -15.53 0.40 8.54
CA VAL A 209 -14.51 1.19 9.26
C VAL A 209 -14.24 2.50 8.51
N PRO A 210 -13.95 3.60 9.20
CA PRO A 210 -13.52 4.83 8.53
C PRO A 210 -12.29 4.60 7.66
N VAL A 211 -12.35 5.06 6.41
CA VAL A 211 -11.27 4.96 5.44
C VAL A 211 -10.92 6.34 4.89
N LEU A 212 -9.63 6.67 4.93
CA LEU A 212 -9.07 7.84 4.28
C LEU A 212 -8.20 7.40 3.09
N HIS A 213 -8.45 7.93 1.89
CA HIS A 213 -7.54 7.77 0.75
C HIS A 213 -6.80 9.09 0.48
N VAL A 214 -5.47 9.07 0.65
CA VAL A 214 -4.59 10.19 0.28
C VAL A 214 -3.81 9.84 -0.98
N TYR A 215 -3.67 10.80 -1.91
CA TYR A 215 -2.94 10.56 -3.15
C TYR A 215 -2.47 11.87 -3.80
N CYS A 216 -1.43 11.81 -4.64
CA CYS A 216 -0.95 12.93 -5.46
C CYS A 216 -1.38 12.78 -6.92
N GLN A 217 -1.37 11.57 -7.44
CA GLN A 217 -1.73 11.24 -8.82
C GLN A 217 -2.56 9.93 -8.88
N PRO A 218 -3.32 9.69 -9.96
CA PRO A 218 -3.51 10.52 -11.15
C PRO A 218 -4.19 11.86 -10.85
N ARG A 219 -3.79 12.92 -11.58
CA ARG A 219 -4.45 14.24 -11.48
C ARG A 219 -5.66 14.38 -12.41
N ALA A 220 -6.00 13.35 -13.16
CA ALA A 220 -7.16 13.29 -14.02
C ALA A 220 -8.45 13.53 -13.19
N PRO A 221 -9.32 14.48 -13.60
CA PRO A 221 -10.53 14.81 -12.85
C PRO A 221 -11.42 13.59 -12.61
N GLU A 222 -11.46 12.66 -13.55
CA GLU A 222 -12.26 11.44 -13.48
C GLU A 222 -11.83 10.54 -12.31
N PHE A 223 -10.54 10.56 -11.97
CA PHE A 223 -10.03 9.77 -10.85
C PHE A 223 -10.55 10.27 -9.49
N LEU A 224 -10.63 11.58 -9.33
CA LEU A 224 -11.23 12.20 -8.14
C LEU A 224 -12.74 12.02 -8.13
N ALA A 225 -13.40 12.26 -9.26
CA ALA A 225 -14.86 12.18 -9.38
C ALA A 225 -15.43 10.80 -8.99
N VAL A 226 -14.76 9.71 -9.38
CA VAL A 226 -15.16 8.35 -8.98
C VAL A 226 -15.12 8.19 -7.46
N GLN A 227 -14.11 8.74 -6.81
CA GLN A 227 -13.93 8.63 -5.35
C GLN A 227 -14.90 9.54 -4.59
N GLU A 228 -15.18 10.73 -5.09
CA GLU A 228 -16.18 11.64 -4.53
C GLU A 228 -17.59 11.07 -4.65
N SER A 229 -17.89 10.42 -5.79
CA SER A 229 -19.15 9.69 -5.96
C SER A 229 -19.26 8.56 -4.92
N PHE A 230 -18.22 7.76 -4.75
CA PHE A 230 -18.20 6.70 -3.75
C PHE A 230 -18.36 7.26 -2.33
N ALA A 231 -17.67 8.36 -2.00
CA ALA A 231 -17.77 9.02 -0.69
C ALA A 231 -19.19 9.55 -0.41
N SER A 232 -19.91 10.02 -1.44
CA SER A 232 -21.29 10.51 -1.27
C SER A 232 -22.28 9.42 -0.85
N GLU A 233 -22.00 8.18 -1.22
CA GLU A 233 -22.80 6.99 -0.87
C GLU A 233 -22.30 6.29 0.40
N HIS A 234 -21.03 6.55 0.78
CA HIS A 234 -20.34 5.88 1.87
C HIS A 234 -19.71 6.90 2.84
N PRO A 235 -20.47 7.40 3.83
CA PRO A 235 -19.99 8.46 4.75
C PRO A 235 -18.74 8.10 5.58
N TRP A 236 -18.37 6.82 5.63
CA TRP A 236 -17.16 6.32 6.27
C TRP A 236 -15.92 6.41 5.36
N TYR A 237 -16.07 6.75 4.08
CA TYR A 237 -14.96 6.93 3.14
C TYR A 237 -14.70 8.41 2.89
N SER A 238 -13.44 8.79 2.91
CA SER A 238 -12.98 10.14 2.57
C SER A 238 -11.77 10.09 1.65
N VAL A 239 -11.65 11.10 0.79
CA VAL A 239 -10.54 11.23 -0.15
C VAL A 239 -9.89 12.60 -0.02
N HIS A 240 -8.55 12.64 -0.06
CA HIS A 240 -7.78 13.87 -0.03
C HIS A 240 -6.65 13.81 -1.06
N ARG A 241 -6.65 14.76 -2.03
CA ARG A 241 -5.57 14.89 -2.99
C ARG A 241 -4.50 15.84 -2.44
N LEU A 242 -3.28 15.34 -2.33
CA LEU A 242 -2.10 16.06 -1.89
C LEU A 242 -1.42 16.81 -3.05
N GLU A 243 -0.56 17.79 -2.74
CA GLU A 243 0.08 18.64 -3.74
C GLU A 243 1.31 18.00 -4.44
N GLY A 244 1.74 16.82 -4.04
CA GLY A 244 2.80 16.07 -4.74
C GLY A 244 2.40 15.63 -6.15
N VAL A 245 3.34 15.03 -6.88
CA VAL A 245 3.16 14.58 -8.28
C VAL A 245 3.44 13.09 -8.49
N SER A 246 4.07 12.39 -7.53
CA SER A 246 4.37 10.96 -7.63
C SER A 246 3.32 10.08 -6.95
N GLN A 247 3.45 8.76 -7.13
CA GLN A 247 2.67 7.75 -6.39
C GLN A 247 3.18 7.52 -4.95
N PHE A 248 4.14 8.33 -4.48
CA PHE A 248 4.82 8.14 -3.21
C PHE A 248 4.72 9.38 -2.31
N PRO A 249 3.49 9.78 -1.91
CA PRO A 249 3.30 10.97 -1.06
C PRO A 249 4.03 10.86 0.28
N THR A 250 4.24 9.67 0.80
CA THR A 250 4.98 9.40 2.04
C THR A 250 6.44 9.81 1.97
N LEU A 251 7.03 9.84 0.77
CA LEU A 251 8.39 10.31 0.48
C LEU A 251 8.41 11.75 0.00
N GLU A 252 7.48 12.12 -0.90
CA GLU A 252 7.52 13.38 -1.62
C GLU A 252 6.99 14.56 -0.79
N VAL A 253 5.85 14.37 -0.11
CA VAL A 253 5.16 15.38 0.69
C VAL A 253 4.78 14.85 2.08
N PRO A 254 5.77 14.36 2.86
CA PRO A 254 5.51 13.68 4.13
C PRO A 254 4.86 14.57 5.19
N ASP A 255 5.14 15.89 5.19
CA ASP A 255 4.56 16.84 6.15
C ASP A 255 3.06 17.00 5.90
N GLU A 256 2.66 17.22 4.67
CA GLU A 256 1.26 17.32 4.27
C GLU A 256 0.53 15.99 4.50
N THR A 257 1.14 14.87 4.12
CA THR A 257 0.60 13.53 4.35
C THR A 257 0.36 13.27 5.83
N ALA A 258 1.33 13.61 6.70
CA ALA A 258 1.18 13.45 8.14
C ALA A 258 0.08 14.34 8.72
N ALA A 259 -0.04 15.58 8.25
CA ALA A 259 -1.08 16.51 8.71
C ALA A 259 -2.49 15.97 8.42
N VAL A 260 -2.73 15.50 7.20
CA VAL A 260 -4.03 14.93 6.78
C VAL A 260 -4.33 13.63 7.55
N ILE A 261 -3.34 12.77 7.74
CA ILE A 261 -3.52 11.55 8.54
C ILE A 261 -3.86 11.90 9.99
N ARG A 262 -3.16 12.84 10.64
CA ARG A 262 -3.47 13.25 12.02
C ARG A 262 -4.88 13.80 12.17
N GLU A 263 -5.36 14.56 11.20
CA GLU A 263 -6.73 15.06 11.20
C GLU A 263 -7.74 13.91 11.15
N PHE A 264 -7.51 12.93 10.30
CA PHE A 264 -8.36 11.74 10.19
C PHE A 264 -8.34 10.85 11.45
N LEU A 265 -7.24 10.82 12.18
CA LEU A 265 -7.08 9.98 13.37
C LEU A 265 -7.81 10.55 14.61
N ARG A 266 -8.06 11.85 14.66
CA ARG A 266 -8.85 12.51 15.72
C ARG A 266 -10.29 12.01 15.73
#